data_8de10a7bd0df11a5b752dfec432736c7
#
_entry.id   8de10a7bd0df11a5b752dfec432736c7
#
_cell.length_a   1.000
_cell.length_b   1.000
_cell.length_c   1.000
_cell.angle_alpha   90.00
_cell.angle_beta   90.00
_cell.angle_gamma   90.00
#
_symmetry.space_group_name_H-M   'P 1'
#
loop_
_entity.id
_entity.type
_entity.pdbx_description
1 polymer ?
#
loop_
_entity_poly.entity_id
_entity_poly.type
_entity_poly.pdbx_seq_one_letter_code
_entity_poly.pdbx_strand_id
1 'polypeptide(L)'
;CLAWATKKDTEGNNTFRNRMMPVREFARYLNRSGEAAYILPPNISRKDASYAPYIYTEAEILAIWDVFDHLKPRSGFPVRQFVIPAMIKLMYCCGLRPAEARRLRVNDVDLDIGRLNIMESKQHRSRIVMMTDDVTQMLSDCNAIVASVMPEREPFFPNSKGGFYGKRGLEKTFRQVLKKAGVTGTGQRAPRLYDFRHTFATNRLYYWMREGKNLNTMLPYLSAYMGHAQISDTHYYIHLVPGLLEEMSGFAFSSAEAFLPEVKTDE
;
A
#
# COMPACT_ATOMS: atom_id res chain seq x y z
N CYS A 1 26.64 -22.24 -10.02
CA CYS A 1 25.25 -21.98 -9.61
C CYS A 1 25.02 -22.20 -8.12
N LEU A 2 25.51 -23.30 -7.50
CA LEU A 2 25.24 -23.59 -6.08
C LEU A 2 25.81 -22.52 -5.13
N ALA A 3 27.01 -21.99 -5.35
CA ALA A 3 27.59 -20.92 -4.54
C ALA A 3 26.73 -19.62 -4.57
N TRP A 4 26.13 -19.30 -5.72
CA TRP A 4 25.21 -18.17 -5.82
C TRP A 4 23.87 -18.46 -5.14
N ALA A 5 23.44 -19.71 -5.10
CA ALA A 5 22.20 -20.17 -4.44
C ALA A 5 22.34 -20.27 -2.92
N THR A 6 23.48 -19.92 -2.34
CA THR A 6 23.66 -19.86 -0.89
C THR A 6 23.01 -18.59 -0.33
N LYS A 7 22.27 -18.72 0.78
CA LYS A 7 21.67 -17.57 1.48
C LYS A 7 22.79 -16.70 2.06
N LYS A 8 22.70 -15.38 1.86
CA LYS A 8 23.62 -14.41 2.44
C LYS A 8 23.22 -14.08 3.87
N ASP A 9 24.17 -13.77 4.74
CA ASP A 9 23.92 -13.44 6.15
C ASP A 9 22.99 -12.23 6.33
N THR A 10 23.05 -11.27 5.41
CA THR A 10 22.21 -10.08 5.40
C THR A 10 20.85 -10.27 4.74
N GLU A 11 20.53 -11.48 4.28
CA GLU A 11 19.37 -11.79 3.47
C GLU A 11 18.29 -12.52 4.30
N GLY A 12 17.08 -11.94 4.39
CA GLY A 12 15.93 -12.64 4.96
C GLY A 12 15.44 -13.78 4.06
N ASN A 13 14.73 -14.77 4.63
CA ASN A 13 14.29 -15.95 3.88
C ASN A 13 13.43 -15.60 2.67
N ASN A 14 12.50 -14.66 2.80
CA ASN A 14 11.64 -14.24 1.68
C ASN A 14 12.44 -13.55 0.56
N THR A 15 13.45 -12.74 0.92
CA THR A 15 14.36 -12.12 -0.06
C THR A 15 15.15 -13.17 -0.81
N PHE A 16 15.69 -14.14 -0.08
CA PHE A 16 16.40 -15.28 -0.66
C PHE A 16 15.52 -16.09 -1.62
N ARG A 17 14.30 -16.45 -1.21
CA ARG A 17 13.33 -17.16 -2.06
C ARG A 17 13.00 -16.36 -3.33
N ASN A 18 12.73 -15.07 -3.21
CA ASN A 18 12.43 -14.19 -4.35
C ASN A 18 13.60 -14.08 -5.32
N ARG A 19 14.84 -14.13 -4.83
CA ARG A 19 16.05 -14.18 -5.66
C ARG A 19 16.20 -15.52 -6.39
N MET A 20 15.79 -16.63 -5.76
CA MET A 20 15.87 -17.97 -6.36
C MET A 20 14.76 -18.25 -7.38
N MET A 21 13.60 -17.60 -7.26
CA MET A 21 12.45 -17.88 -8.12
C MET A 21 12.71 -17.65 -9.60
N PRO A 22 13.29 -16.52 -10.07
CA PRO A 22 13.60 -16.32 -11.49
C PRO A 22 14.56 -17.34 -12.05
N VAL A 23 15.54 -17.77 -11.26
CA VAL A 23 16.54 -18.78 -11.68
C VAL A 23 15.88 -20.15 -11.86
N ARG A 24 14.96 -20.50 -10.96
CA ARG A 24 14.19 -21.74 -11.08
C ARG A 24 13.29 -21.73 -12.32
N GLU A 25 12.60 -20.63 -12.57
CA GLU A 25 11.77 -20.51 -13.77
C GLU A 25 12.58 -20.53 -15.06
N PHE A 26 13.76 -19.91 -15.07
CA PHE A 26 14.68 -19.97 -16.20
C PHE A 26 15.21 -21.41 -16.42
N ALA A 27 15.57 -22.14 -15.37
CA ALA A 27 15.98 -23.55 -15.49
C ALA A 27 14.83 -24.43 -16.02
N ARG A 28 13.59 -24.17 -15.60
CA ARG A 28 12.40 -24.85 -16.17
C ARG A 28 12.21 -24.55 -17.65
N TYR A 29 12.41 -23.29 -18.03
CA TYR A 29 12.34 -22.88 -19.43
C TYR A 29 13.39 -23.61 -20.27
N LEU A 30 14.66 -23.65 -19.85
CA LEU A 30 15.73 -24.38 -20.54
C LEU A 30 15.37 -25.86 -20.74
N ASN A 31 14.91 -26.54 -19.68
CA ASN A 31 14.51 -27.96 -19.80
C ASN A 31 13.35 -28.17 -20.80
N ARG A 32 12.41 -27.22 -20.89
CA ARG A 32 11.34 -27.28 -21.92
C ARG A 32 11.87 -27.04 -23.33
N SER A 33 12.97 -26.33 -23.46
CA SER A 33 13.65 -26.05 -24.73
C SER A 33 14.64 -27.15 -25.14
N GLY A 34 14.72 -28.27 -24.38
CA GLY A 34 15.63 -29.38 -24.66
C GLY A 34 17.03 -29.22 -24.05
N GLU A 35 17.30 -28.15 -23.35
CA GLU A 35 18.57 -27.88 -22.66
C GLU A 35 18.54 -28.43 -21.22
N ALA A 36 19.53 -29.25 -20.87
CA ALA A 36 19.60 -29.82 -19.52
C ALA A 36 20.02 -28.75 -18.49
N ALA A 37 19.13 -28.38 -17.59
CA ALA A 37 19.38 -27.42 -16.51
C ALA A 37 18.89 -27.94 -15.16
N TYR A 38 19.71 -27.73 -14.12
CA TYR A 38 19.34 -28.11 -12.76
C TYR A 38 18.28 -27.17 -12.20
N ILE A 39 17.13 -27.74 -11.78
CA ILE A 39 16.04 -26.99 -11.17
C ILE A 39 16.23 -26.96 -9.65
N LEU A 40 16.40 -25.77 -9.09
CA LEU A 40 16.50 -25.59 -7.64
C LEU A 40 15.22 -26.05 -6.92
N PRO A 41 15.33 -26.78 -5.81
CA PRO A 41 14.17 -27.25 -5.03
C PRO A 41 13.25 -26.12 -4.60
N PRO A 42 11.92 -26.32 -4.52
CA PRO A 42 10.99 -25.27 -4.08
C PRO A 42 11.17 -24.89 -2.62
N ASN A 43 11.59 -25.80 -1.79
CA ASN A 43 11.78 -25.64 -0.33
C ASN A 43 13.22 -25.29 0.08
N ILE A 44 13.99 -24.68 -0.81
CA ILE A 44 15.40 -24.27 -0.55
C ILE A 44 15.54 -23.33 0.67
N SER A 45 14.46 -22.69 1.09
CA SER A 45 14.40 -21.86 2.29
C SER A 45 12.99 -21.89 2.88
N ARG A 46 12.92 -21.86 4.23
CA ARG A 46 11.66 -21.72 4.94
C ARG A 46 10.98 -20.41 4.56
N LYS A 47 9.67 -20.42 4.36
CA LYS A 47 8.89 -19.19 4.18
C LYS A 47 8.81 -18.48 5.53
N ASP A 48 9.14 -17.19 5.55
CA ASP A 48 8.86 -16.38 6.74
C ASP A 48 7.35 -16.29 6.94
N ALA A 49 6.94 -16.14 8.21
CA ALA A 49 5.54 -15.91 8.53
C ALA A 49 4.96 -14.76 7.69
N SER A 50 3.72 -14.91 7.27
CA SER A 50 3.01 -13.86 6.51
C SER A 50 3.00 -12.58 7.34
N TYR A 51 3.28 -11.45 6.70
CA TYR A 51 3.18 -10.15 7.34
C TYR A 51 1.70 -9.85 7.64
N ALA A 52 1.35 -9.72 8.92
CA ALA A 52 0.07 -9.16 9.31
C ALA A 52 0.14 -7.61 9.16
N PRO A 53 -0.73 -7.00 8.35
CA PRO A 53 -0.74 -5.55 8.21
C PRO A 53 -1.13 -4.89 9.54
N TYR A 54 -0.57 -3.71 9.77
CA TYR A 54 -1.00 -2.87 10.87
C TYR A 54 -2.27 -2.10 10.46
N ILE A 55 -3.32 -2.16 11.26
CA ILE A 55 -4.53 -1.37 11.07
C ILE A 55 -4.52 -0.25 12.11
N TYR A 56 -4.40 0.98 11.63
CA TYR A 56 -4.38 2.15 12.50
C TYR A 56 -5.75 2.38 13.13
N THR A 57 -5.76 2.63 14.43
CA THR A 57 -6.96 3.09 15.14
C THR A 57 -7.25 4.55 14.81
N GLU A 58 -8.48 4.98 15.03
CA GLU A 58 -8.87 6.38 14.84
C GLU A 58 -8.05 7.34 15.71
N ALA A 59 -7.79 6.99 16.96
CA ALA A 59 -6.96 7.76 17.87
C ALA A 59 -5.52 7.93 17.37
N GLU A 60 -4.93 6.88 16.80
CA GLU A 60 -3.59 6.94 16.21
C GLU A 60 -3.56 7.80 14.95
N ILE A 61 -4.60 7.71 14.12
CA ILE A 61 -4.74 8.57 12.93
C ILE A 61 -4.83 10.03 13.34
N LEU A 62 -5.65 10.38 14.33
CA LEU A 62 -5.76 11.75 14.84
C LEU A 62 -4.44 12.25 15.43
N ALA A 63 -3.73 11.43 16.21
CA ALA A 63 -2.41 11.77 16.74
C ALA A 63 -1.36 11.99 15.62
N ILE A 64 -1.41 11.20 14.55
CA ILE A 64 -0.56 11.37 13.39
C ILE A 64 -0.88 12.69 12.66
N TRP A 65 -2.18 13.02 12.51
CA TRP A 65 -2.60 14.27 11.86
C TRP A 65 -2.19 15.49 12.68
N ASP A 66 -2.32 15.46 13.99
CA ASP A 66 -1.86 16.54 14.86
C ASP A 66 -0.37 16.83 14.66
N VAL A 67 0.48 15.80 14.60
CA VAL A 67 1.92 15.98 14.33
C VAL A 67 2.16 16.56 12.93
N PHE A 68 1.38 16.19 11.92
CA PHE A 68 1.52 16.71 10.57
C PHE A 68 1.04 18.17 10.47
N ASP A 69 -0.04 18.52 11.14
CA ASP A 69 -0.60 19.88 11.12
C ASP A 69 0.34 20.88 11.84
N HIS A 70 1.20 20.39 12.76
CA HIS A 70 2.26 21.15 13.41
C HIS A 70 3.66 20.96 12.76
N LEU A 71 3.72 20.45 11.52
CA LEU A 71 4.97 20.23 10.83
C LEU A 71 5.64 21.56 10.46
N LYS A 72 6.81 21.82 11.03
CA LYS A 72 7.54 23.07 10.78
C LYS A 72 8.13 23.15 9.37
N PRO A 73 8.19 24.34 8.77
CA PRO A 73 8.92 24.55 7.53
C PRO A 73 10.38 24.16 7.69
N ARG A 74 11.01 23.79 6.58
CA ARG A 74 12.43 23.48 6.55
C ARG A 74 13.16 24.51 5.70
N SER A 75 14.31 24.98 6.15
CA SER A 75 15.19 25.84 5.35
C SER A 75 15.45 25.22 3.97
N GLY A 76 15.29 26.00 2.91
CA GLY A 76 15.39 25.53 1.52
C GLY A 76 14.20 24.70 1.01
N PHE A 77 13.12 24.57 1.79
CA PHE A 77 11.90 23.91 1.35
C PHE A 77 10.65 24.46 2.06
N PRO A 78 10.20 25.65 1.69
CA PRO A 78 9.14 26.38 2.41
C PRO A 78 7.75 25.73 2.31
N VAL A 79 7.50 24.89 1.32
CA VAL A 79 6.18 24.23 1.13
C VAL A 79 6.09 22.84 1.75
N ARG A 80 7.14 22.37 2.42
CA ARG A 80 7.21 21.02 3.00
C ARG A 80 6.04 20.69 3.94
N GLN A 81 5.67 21.63 4.79
CA GLN A 81 4.59 21.48 5.78
C GLN A 81 3.20 21.37 5.16
N PHE A 82 3.05 21.72 3.88
CA PHE A 82 1.79 21.52 3.13
C PHE A 82 1.83 20.26 2.28
N VAL A 83 2.94 20.01 1.60
CA VAL A 83 3.10 18.88 0.66
C VAL A 83 3.07 17.52 1.35
N ILE A 84 3.82 17.35 2.45
CA ILE A 84 3.92 16.05 3.11
C ILE A 84 2.60 15.64 3.78
N PRO A 85 1.93 16.49 4.58
CA PRO A 85 0.64 16.14 5.16
C PRO A 85 -0.41 15.84 4.09
N ALA A 86 -0.56 16.68 3.06
CA ALA A 86 -1.53 16.47 2.00
C ALA A 86 -1.29 15.14 1.25
N MET A 87 -0.05 14.83 0.90
CA MET A 87 0.30 13.57 0.26
C MET A 87 -0.03 12.35 1.12
N ILE A 88 0.20 12.41 2.43
CA ILE A 88 -0.04 11.29 3.34
C ILE A 88 -1.52 11.17 3.68
N LYS A 89 -2.23 12.29 3.90
CA LYS A 89 -3.68 12.30 4.07
C LYS A 89 -4.38 11.71 2.83
N LEU A 90 -3.92 12.07 1.62
CA LEU A 90 -4.42 11.49 0.37
C LEU A 90 -4.24 9.97 0.31
N MET A 91 -3.08 9.46 0.74
CA MET A 91 -2.86 8.00 0.80
C MET A 91 -3.86 7.30 1.73
N TYR A 92 -4.17 7.89 2.87
CA TYR A 92 -5.14 7.36 3.81
C TYR A 92 -6.57 7.45 3.27
N CYS A 93 -7.00 8.62 2.79
CA CYS A 93 -8.36 8.87 2.35
C CYS A 93 -8.74 8.11 1.06
N CYS A 94 -7.78 7.89 0.16
CA CYS A 94 -8.01 7.24 -1.13
C CYS A 94 -7.37 5.85 -1.26
N GLY A 95 -6.75 5.33 -0.21
CA GLY A 95 -6.12 4.01 -0.23
C GLY A 95 -4.98 3.87 -1.25
N LEU A 96 -4.29 4.96 -1.60
CA LEU A 96 -3.23 4.94 -2.61
C LEU A 96 -1.99 4.19 -2.11
N ARG A 97 -1.29 3.53 -3.06
CA ARG A 97 0.06 3.02 -2.76
C ARG A 97 1.02 4.19 -2.54
N PRO A 98 2.00 4.09 -1.62
CA PRO A 98 2.99 5.16 -1.41
C PRO A 98 3.75 5.55 -2.68
N ALA A 99 3.93 4.62 -3.61
CA ALA A 99 4.56 4.90 -4.90
C ALA A 99 3.65 5.71 -5.84
N GLU A 100 2.36 5.47 -5.81
CA GLU A 100 1.35 6.20 -6.61
C GLU A 100 1.28 7.65 -6.15
N ALA A 101 1.07 7.89 -4.86
CA ALA A 101 1.01 9.25 -4.31
C ALA A 101 2.31 10.05 -4.58
N ARG A 102 3.49 9.44 -4.40
CA ARG A 102 4.78 10.10 -4.65
C ARG A 102 5.04 10.45 -6.12
N ARG A 103 4.42 9.74 -7.05
CA ARG A 103 4.63 9.89 -8.50
C ARG A 103 3.48 10.61 -9.17
N LEU A 104 2.51 11.10 -8.41
CA LEU A 104 1.37 11.84 -8.92
C LEU A 104 1.88 13.13 -9.59
N ARG A 105 1.45 13.37 -10.83
CA ARG A 105 1.78 14.56 -11.62
C ARG A 105 0.66 15.59 -11.49
N VAL A 106 0.95 16.83 -11.78
CA VAL A 106 -0.08 17.89 -11.80
C VAL A 106 -1.21 17.52 -12.78
N ASN A 107 -0.85 17.02 -13.96
CA ASN A 107 -1.82 16.63 -14.99
C ASN A 107 -2.62 15.34 -14.66
N ASP A 108 -2.25 14.61 -13.62
CA ASP A 108 -2.98 13.42 -13.16
C ASP A 108 -4.12 13.81 -12.19
N VAL A 109 -4.18 15.05 -11.73
CA VAL A 109 -5.11 15.55 -10.72
C VAL A 109 -6.06 16.57 -11.34
N ASP A 110 -7.32 16.23 -11.38
CA ASP A 110 -8.42 17.09 -11.80
C ASP A 110 -9.17 17.55 -10.54
N LEU A 111 -8.89 18.77 -10.11
CA LEU A 111 -9.46 19.35 -8.90
C LEU A 111 -10.88 19.88 -9.11
N ASP A 112 -11.31 20.08 -10.35
CA ASP A 112 -12.65 20.60 -10.66
C ASP A 112 -13.73 19.56 -10.41
N ILE A 113 -13.40 18.29 -10.70
CA ILE A 113 -14.31 17.15 -10.52
C ILE A 113 -13.83 16.13 -9.48
N GLY A 114 -12.77 16.44 -8.72
CA GLY A 114 -12.27 15.57 -7.66
C GLY A 114 -11.72 14.22 -8.15
N ARG A 115 -11.00 14.20 -9.29
CA ARG A 115 -10.54 12.97 -9.94
C ARG A 115 -9.02 12.84 -9.97
N LEU A 116 -8.53 11.64 -9.66
CA LEU A 116 -7.13 11.24 -9.85
C LEU A 116 -7.02 10.20 -10.96
N ASN A 117 -6.12 10.43 -11.89
CA ASN A 117 -5.71 9.45 -12.89
C ASN A 117 -4.45 8.74 -12.36
N ILE A 118 -4.60 7.56 -11.79
CA ILE A 118 -3.46 6.79 -11.30
C ILE A 118 -2.87 6.03 -12.48
N MET A 119 -1.82 6.63 -13.04
CA MET A 119 -1.09 6.05 -14.15
C MET A 119 -0.12 4.99 -13.61
N GLU A 120 -0.18 3.83 -14.21
CA GLU A 120 0.78 2.75 -14.07
C GLU A 120 1.34 2.44 -12.69
N SER A 121 0.67 1.58 -11.97
CA SER A 121 1.36 0.72 -11.02
C SER A 121 1.83 -0.57 -11.73
N LYS A 122 2.59 -1.37 -11.05
CA LYS A 122 3.05 -2.73 -11.37
C LYS A 122 2.01 -3.49 -12.23
N GLN A 123 2.11 -3.55 -13.55
CA GLN A 123 1.26 -4.30 -14.52
C GLN A 123 0.49 -3.44 -15.55
N HIS A 124 0.90 -2.19 -15.84
CA HIS A 124 0.31 -1.35 -16.90
C HIS A 124 -1.21 -1.09 -16.78
N ARG A 125 -1.74 -1.08 -15.56
CA ARG A 125 -3.15 -0.79 -15.32
C ARG A 125 -3.31 0.60 -14.72
N SER A 126 -3.80 1.52 -15.52
CA SER A 126 -4.29 2.81 -15.03
C SER A 126 -5.68 2.65 -14.40
N ARG A 127 -6.02 3.50 -13.46
CA ARG A 127 -7.35 3.57 -12.88
C ARG A 127 -7.69 5.00 -12.47
N ILE A 128 -8.97 5.27 -12.43
CA ILE A 128 -9.53 6.50 -11.88
C ILE A 128 -9.84 6.29 -10.41
N VAL A 129 -9.49 7.26 -9.58
CA VAL A 129 -9.84 7.34 -8.17
C VAL A 129 -10.60 8.65 -7.97
N MET A 130 -11.85 8.56 -7.52
CA MET A 130 -12.65 9.74 -7.14
C MET A 130 -12.35 10.11 -5.70
N MET A 131 -12.18 11.39 -5.47
CA MET A 131 -11.99 11.99 -4.14
C MET A 131 -13.32 12.55 -3.61
N THR A 132 -13.43 12.66 -2.31
CA THR A 132 -14.51 13.41 -1.66
C THR A 132 -14.22 14.91 -1.73
N ASP A 133 -15.23 15.75 -1.54
CA ASP A 133 -15.11 17.22 -1.66
C ASP A 133 -14.08 17.79 -0.67
N ASP A 134 -14.03 17.28 0.55
CA ASP A 134 -13.06 17.68 1.57
C ASP A 134 -11.61 17.32 1.19
N VAL A 135 -11.39 16.15 0.60
CA VAL A 135 -10.06 15.75 0.08
C VAL A 135 -9.68 16.61 -1.13
N THR A 136 -10.63 16.89 -2.01
CA THR A 136 -10.42 17.75 -3.19
C THR A 136 -10.04 19.17 -2.76
N GLN A 137 -10.76 19.74 -1.78
CA GLN A 137 -10.45 21.05 -1.23
C GLN A 137 -9.07 21.09 -0.57
N MET A 138 -8.73 20.09 0.25
CA MET A 138 -7.40 19.97 0.87
C MET A 138 -6.28 19.95 -0.19
N LEU A 139 -6.48 19.24 -1.30
CA LEU A 139 -5.51 19.21 -2.39
C LEU A 139 -5.46 20.51 -3.17
N SER A 140 -6.59 21.20 -3.36
CA SER A 140 -6.66 22.51 -3.99
C SER A 140 -5.87 23.54 -3.21
N ASP A 141 -6.05 23.60 -1.88
CA ASP A 141 -5.31 24.50 -0.99
C ASP A 141 -3.81 24.22 -1.05
N CYS A 142 -3.41 22.94 -0.96
CA CYS A 142 -2.02 22.53 -1.10
C CYS A 142 -1.46 22.93 -2.47
N ASN A 143 -2.22 22.69 -3.55
CA ASN A 143 -1.81 23.01 -4.92
C ASN A 143 -1.61 24.52 -5.12
N ALA A 144 -2.52 25.35 -4.61
CA ALA A 144 -2.42 26.80 -4.68
C ALA A 144 -1.12 27.32 -4.02
N ILE A 145 -0.82 26.83 -2.81
CA ILE A 145 0.41 27.20 -2.09
C ILE A 145 1.66 26.71 -2.84
N VAL A 146 1.66 25.49 -3.34
CA VAL A 146 2.81 24.93 -4.05
C VAL A 146 3.01 25.63 -5.40
N ALA A 147 1.93 25.95 -6.12
CA ALA A 147 1.99 26.66 -7.40
C ALA A 147 2.55 28.07 -7.25
N SER A 148 2.28 28.77 -6.15
CA SER A 148 2.85 30.10 -5.91
C SER A 148 4.38 30.10 -5.76
N VAL A 149 4.97 28.96 -5.38
CA VAL A 149 6.44 28.82 -5.17
C VAL A 149 7.11 28.08 -6.33
N MET A 150 6.41 27.10 -6.92
CA MET A 150 6.91 26.21 -7.98
C MET A 150 5.84 26.04 -9.08
N PRO A 151 5.56 27.08 -9.90
CA PRO A 151 4.52 27.02 -10.91
C PRO A 151 4.80 25.98 -12.00
N GLU A 152 6.04 25.89 -12.46
CA GLU A 152 6.49 24.98 -13.53
C GLU A 152 6.98 23.64 -12.94
N ARG A 153 6.09 22.91 -12.29
CA ARG A 153 6.43 21.60 -11.71
C ARG A 153 5.72 20.46 -12.40
N GLU A 154 6.40 19.33 -12.58
CA GLU A 154 5.79 18.09 -13.02
C GLU A 154 5.11 17.33 -11.87
N PRO A 155 5.77 17.11 -10.69
CA PRO A 155 5.13 16.40 -9.58
C PRO A 155 4.07 17.25 -8.89
N PHE A 156 2.91 16.66 -8.60
CA PHE A 156 1.89 17.31 -7.79
C PHE A 156 2.42 17.61 -6.37
N PHE A 157 3.19 16.66 -5.81
CA PHE A 157 3.88 16.79 -4.53
C PHE A 157 5.39 16.89 -4.75
N PRO A 158 5.94 18.08 -5.01
CA PRO A 158 7.38 18.24 -5.26
C PRO A 158 8.21 18.05 -4.00
N ASN A 159 9.44 17.58 -4.16
CA ASN A 159 10.48 17.63 -3.14
C ASN A 159 11.20 18.99 -3.15
N SER A 160 12.20 19.17 -2.28
CA SER A 160 12.97 20.43 -2.18
C SER A 160 13.74 20.84 -3.44
N LYS A 161 13.85 19.96 -4.42
CA LYS A 161 14.51 20.20 -5.71
C LYS A 161 13.53 20.30 -6.88
N GLY A 162 12.22 20.37 -6.60
CA GLY A 162 11.16 20.39 -7.62
C GLY A 162 10.83 19.01 -8.23
N GLY A 163 11.55 17.95 -7.90
CA GLY A 163 11.31 16.60 -8.41
C GLY A 163 10.41 15.75 -7.50
N PHE A 164 10.19 14.50 -7.88
CA PHE A 164 9.40 13.54 -7.11
C PHE A 164 10.05 13.16 -5.77
N TYR A 165 9.22 12.82 -4.78
CA TYR A 165 9.72 12.32 -3.50
C TYR A 165 10.36 10.94 -3.63
N GLY A 166 11.56 10.77 -3.06
CA GLY A 166 12.20 9.48 -2.91
C GLY A 166 11.54 8.64 -1.80
N LYS A 167 11.43 7.32 -2.03
CA LYS A 167 10.86 6.35 -1.06
C LYS A 167 11.48 6.50 0.34
N ARG A 168 12.82 6.43 0.43
CA ARG A 168 13.55 6.48 1.71
C ARG A 168 13.32 7.78 2.49
N GLY A 169 13.22 8.92 1.80
CA GLY A 169 13.00 10.23 2.42
C GLY A 169 11.62 10.32 3.07
N LEU A 170 10.59 9.88 2.36
CA LEU A 170 9.23 9.87 2.87
C LEU A 170 9.06 8.90 4.04
N GLU A 171 9.58 7.68 3.94
CA GLU A 171 9.55 6.69 5.01
C GLU A 171 10.31 7.16 6.27
N LYS A 172 11.44 7.87 6.10
CA LYS A 172 12.17 8.46 7.23
C LYS A 172 11.33 9.52 7.94
N THR A 173 10.71 10.43 7.17
CA THR A 173 9.84 11.47 7.74
C THR A 173 8.65 10.83 8.46
N PHE A 174 8.01 9.85 7.87
CA PHE A 174 6.88 9.17 8.47
C PHE A 174 7.23 8.47 9.79
N ARG A 175 8.36 7.77 9.84
CA ARG A 175 8.84 7.16 11.11
C ARG A 175 9.08 8.20 12.22
N GLN A 176 9.55 9.40 11.86
CA GLN A 176 9.70 10.49 12.82
C GLN A 176 8.34 11.00 13.34
N VAL A 177 7.34 11.05 12.45
CA VAL A 177 5.97 11.42 12.80
C VAL A 177 5.35 10.37 13.72
N LEU A 178 5.44 9.08 13.40
CA LEU A 178 4.96 7.98 14.26
C LEU A 178 5.55 8.07 15.66
N LYS A 179 6.87 8.30 15.76
CA LYS A 179 7.54 8.46 17.07
C LYS A 179 6.99 9.63 17.86
N LYS A 180 6.71 10.78 17.22
CA LYS A 180 6.15 11.96 17.87
C LYS A 180 4.68 11.77 18.26
N ALA A 181 3.91 11.06 17.45
CA ALA A 181 2.53 10.71 17.70
C ALA A 181 2.37 9.60 18.76
N GLY A 182 3.47 9.02 19.27
CA GLY A 182 3.43 7.92 20.23
C GLY A 182 2.96 6.59 19.62
N VAL A 183 2.93 6.47 18.29
CA VAL A 183 2.47 5.26 17.59
C VAL A 183 3.65 4.32 17.40
N THR A 184 3.72 3.27 18.23
CA THR A 184 4.82 2.29 18.22
C THR A 184 4.46 0.99 17.53
N GLY A 185 3.17 0.73 17.31
CA GLY A 185 2.64 -0.54 16.82
C GLY A 185 2.49 -1.61 17.91
N THR A 186 1.79 -2.66 17.56
CA THR A 186 1.61 -3.85 18.41
C THR A 186 2.42 -5.00 17.81
N GLY A 187 3.54 -5.39 18.43
CA GLY A 187 4.35 -6.52 18.00
C GLY A 187 5.76 -6.17 17.51
N GLN A 188 6.37 -7.09 16.75
CA GLN A 188 7.79 -7.02 16.37
C GLN A 188 8.11 -5.99 15.26
N ARG A 189 7.11 -5.40 14.60
CA ARG A 189 7.33 -4.50 13.46
C ARG A 189 6.58 -3.19 13.63
N ALA A 190 7.29 -2.09 13.36
CA ALA A 190 6.70 -0.75 13.36
C ALA A 190 5.71 -0.58 12.21
N PRO A 191 4.63 0.21 12.42
CA PRO A 191 3.68 0.57 11.37
C PRO A 191 4.35 1.27 10.19
N ARG A 192 3.80 1.11 8.98
CA ARG A 192 4.38 1.62 7.73
C ARG A 192 3.39 2.51 6.99
N LEU A 193 3.89 3.35 6.10
CA LEU A 193 3.04 4.12 5.17
C LEU A 193 2.08 3.25 4.36
N TYR A 194 2.50 2.06 3.97
CA TYR A 194 1.66 1.15 3.20
C TYR A 194 0.45 0.67 4.01
N ASP A 195 0.55 0.65 5.32
CA ASP A 195 -0.51 0.18 6.21
C ASP A 195 -1.73 1.14 6.25
N PHE A 196 -1.59 2.40 5.82
CA PHE A 196 -2.75 3.27 5.55
C PHE A 196 -3.69 2.70 4.49
N ARG A 197 -3.14 2.08 3.46
CA ARG A 197 -3.95 1.44 2.43
C ARG A 197 -4.68 0.20 2.97
N HIS A 198 -4.06 -0.53 3.88
CA HIS A 198 -4.71 -1.63 4.59
C HIS A 198 -5.84 -1.12 5.48
N THR A 199 -5.57 -0.06 6.25
CA THR A 199 -6.57 0.59 7.09
C THR A 199 -7.74 1.12 6.28
N PHE A 200 -7.49 1.79 5.14
CA PHE A 200 -8.54 2.25 4.22
C PHE A 200 -9.46 1.10 3.78
N ALA A 201 -8.88 -0.01 3.31
CA ALA A 201 -9.65 -1.15 2.81
C ALA A 201 -10.47 -1.80 3.93
N THR A 202 -9.86 -2.02 5.10
CA THR A 202 -10.52 -2.61 6.27
C THR A 202 -11.66 -1.72 6.77
N ASN A 203 -11.43 -0.40 6.90
CA ASN A 203 -12.46 0.54 7.30
C ASN A 203 -13.61 0.61 6.30
N ARG A 204 -13.33 0.56 4.99
CA ARG A 204 -14.35 0.59 3.95
C ARG A 204 -15.27 -0.65 4.04
N LEU A 205 -14.68 -1.82 4.23
CA LEU A 205 -15.43 -3.06 4.42
C LEU A 205 -16.27 -3.01 5.71
N TYR A 206 -15.69 -2.52 6.81
CA TYR A 206 -16.38 -2.36 8.08
C TYR A 206 -17.60 -1.41 7.97
N TYR A 207 -17.45 -0.26 7.31
CA TYR A 207 -18.57 0.67 7.09
C TYR A 207 -19.66 0.05 6.22
N TRP A 208 -19.32 -0.64 5.14
CA TRP A 208 -20.28 -1.30 4.29
C TRP A 208 -21.06 -2.41 5.03
N MET A 209 -20.37 -3.15 5.87
CA MET A 209 -21.02 -4.14 6.74
C MET A 209 -22.04 -3.46 7.67
N ARG A 210 -21.64 -2.39 8.35
CA ARG A 210 -22.54 -1.64 9.26
C ARG A 210 -23.72 -0.99 8.54
N GLU A 211 -23.55 -0.65 7.27
CA GLU A 211 -24.63 -0.14 6.40
C GLU A 211 -25.53 -1.27 5.85
N GLY A 212 -25.29 -2.52 6.23
CA GLY A 212 -26.03 -3.69 5.74
C GLY A 212 -25.80 -4.00 4.25
N LYS A 213 -24.73 -3.50 3.64
CA LYS A 213 -24.43 -3.77 2.23
C LYS A 213 -23.88 -5.19 2.06
N ASN A 214 -24.29 -5.84 0.96
CA ASN A 214 -23.75 -7.15 0.61
C ASN A 214 -22.28 -7.01 0.19
N LEU A 215 -21.35 -7.50 1.02
CA LEU A 215 -19.92 -7.37 0.80
C LEU A 215 -19.45 -8.10 -0.47
N ASN A 216 -20.07 -9.24 -0.85
CA ASN A 216 -19.69 -9.93 -2.08
C ASN A 216 -19.96 -9.07 -3.31
N THR A 217 -21.03 -8.28 -3.30
CA THR A 217 -21.34 -7.33 -4.37
C THR A 217 -20.37 -6.14 -4.34
N MET A 218 -19.93 -5.71 -3.16
CA MET A 218 -19.07 -4.51 -3.00
C MET A 218 -17.57 -4.79 -3.19
N LEU A 219 -17.10 -6.01 -2.94
CA LEU A 219 -15.69 -6.38 -3.07
C LEU A 219 -15.09 -6.12 -4.47
N PRO A 220 -15.76 -6.43 -5.60
CA PRO A 220 -15.25 -6.08 -6.92
C PRO A 220 -15.01 -4.58 -7.11
N TYR A 221 -15.90 -3.72 -6.57
CA TYR A 221 -15.74 -2.26 -6.63
C TYR A 221 -14.53 -1.80 -5.82
N LEU A 222 -14.34 -2.32 -4.60
CA LEU A 222 -13.16 -2.03 -3.81
C LEU A 222 -11.88 -2.51 -4.51
N SER A 223 -11.91 -3.70 -5.10
CA SER A 223 -10.80 -4.27 -5.85
C SER A 223 -10.40 -3.38 -7.03
N ALA A 224 -11.37 -2.94 -7.81
CA ALA A 224 -11.15 -2.03 -8.95
C ALA A 224 -10.64 -0.66 -8.49
N TYR A 225 -11.25 -0.07 -7.47
CA TYR A 225 -10.84 1.22 -6.89
C TYR A 225 -9.40 1.17 -6.37
N MET A 226 -9.03 0.11 -5.66
CA MET A 226 -7.68 -0.07 -5.16
C MET A 226 -6.68 -0.49 -6.25
N GLY A 227 -7.13 -0.95 -7.43
CA GLY A 227 -6.29 -1.45 -8.50
C GLY A 227 -5.57 -2.75 -8.12
N HIS A 228 -6.33 -3.72 -7.58
CA HIS A 228 -5.84 -5.06 -7.34
C HIS A 228 -5.88 -5.87 -8.64
N ALA A 229 -4.85 -6.66 -8.87
CA ALA A 229 -4.78 -7.52 -10.05
C ALA A 229 -5.74 -8.71 -9.97
N GLN A 230 -5.96 -9.19 -8.76
CA GLN A 230 -6.85 -10.30 -8.44
C GLN A 230 -7.78 -9.89 -7.29
N ILE A 231 -9.01 -10.33 -7.34
CA ILE A 231 -10.00 -10.05 -6.30
C ILE A 231 -9.60 -10.69 -4.95
N SER A 232 -8.85 -11.79 -4.99
CA SER A 232 -8.27 -12.45 -3.81
C SER A 232 -7.40 -11.52 -2.96
N ASP A 233 -6.72 -10.53 -3.58
CA ASP A 233 -5.97 -9.51 -2.85
C ASP A 233 -6.88 -8.62 -1.98
N THR A 234 -8.16 -8.51 -2.38
CA THR A 234 -9.18 -7.74 -1.64
C THR A 234 -9.87 -8.63 -0.58
N HIS A 235 -10.12 -9.91 -0.87
CA HIS A 235 -10.66 -10.84 0.10
C HIS A 235 -9.80 -10.96 1.36
N TYR A 236 -8.49 -10.79 1.23
CA TYR A 236 -7.56 -10.77 2.36
C TYR A 236 -7.99 -9.79 3.47
N TYR A 237 -8.62 -8.65 3.13
CA TYR A 237 -9.06 -7.67 4.11
C TYR A 237 -10.26 -8.11 4.95
N ILE A 238 -11.05 -9.05 4.48
CA ILE A 238 -12.19 -9.61 5.22
C ILE A 238 -11.73 -10.16 6.56
N HIS A 239 -10.59 -10.87 6.58
CA HIS A 239 -10.02 -11.44 7.81
C HIS A 239 -9.47 -10.40 8.80
N LEU A 240 -9.34 -9.15 8.37
CA LEU A 240 -8.81 -8.06 9.19
C LEU A 240 -9.90 -7.21 9.84
N VAL A 241 -11.17 -7.41 9.47
CA VAL A 241 -12.31 -6.67 10.03
C VAL A 241 -12.79 -7.40 11.30
N PRO A 242 -12.69 -6.77 12.48
CA PRO A 242 -13.20 -7.37 13.72
C PRO A 242 -14.72 -7.65 13.61
N GLY A 243 -15.16 -8.81 14.07
CA GLY A 243 -16.56 -9.22 14.08
C GLY A 243 -17.16 -9.60 12.72
N LEU A 244 -16.44 -9.36 11.59
CA LEU A 244 -16.95 -9.68 10.26
C LEU A 244 -17.17 -11.19 10.08
N LEU A 245 -16.29 -12.02 10.62
CA LEU A 245 -16.41 -13.49 10.58
C LEU A 245 -17.62 -13.98 11.41
N GLU A 246 -17.97 -13.30 12.49
CA GLU A 246 -19.11 -13.65 13.32
C GLU A 246 -20.43 -13.27 12.63
N GLU A 247 -20.50 -12.11 11.99
CA GLU A 247 -21.69 -11.68 11.23
C GLU A 247 -21.84 -12.44 9.89
N MET A 248 -20.76 -12.87 9.29
CA MET A 248 -20.78 -13.72 8.09
C MET A 248 -21.09 -15.20 8.38
N SER A 249 -21.32 -15.59 9.63
CA SER A 249 -21.67 -16.98 10.01
C SER A 249 -23.00 -17.48 9.42
N GLY A 250 -23.80 -16.61 8.80
CA GLY A 250 -24.93 -16.98 7.92
C GLY A 250 -24.53 -17.27 6.46
N PHE A 251 -23.28 -17.04 6.08
CA PHE A 251 -22.73 -17.36 4.77
C PHE A 251 -22.25 -18.82 4.75
N ALA A 252 -22.67 -19.57 3.75
CA ALA A 252 -22.20 -20.94 3.56
C ALA A 252 -20.68 -20.98 3.46
N PHE A 253 -20.00 -21.40 4.54
CA PHE A 253 -18.55 -21.60 4.63
C PHE A 253 -17.99 -22.51 3.53
N SER A 254 -18.84 -23.31 2.85
CA SER A 254 -18.50 -24.16 1.71
C SER A 254 -17.89 -23.40 0.52
N SER A 255 -18.16 -22.11 0.38
CA SER A 255 -17.50 -21.27 -0.64
C SER A 255 -16.27 -20.53 -0.12
N ALA A 256 -16.13 -20.34 1.21
CA ALA A 256 -14.96 -19.69 1.80
C ALA A 256 -13.76 -20.64 1.91
N GLU A 257 -13.98 -21.94 2.14
CA GLU A 257 -12.92 -22.97 2.14
C GLU A 257 -12.21 -23.08 0.78
N ALA A 258 -12.93 -22.85 -0.33
CA ALA A 258 -12.33 -22.85 -1.67
C ALA A 258 -11.34 -21.68 -1.90
N PHE A 259 -11.34 -20.67 -1.03
CA PHE A 259 -10.49 -19.47 -1.14
C PHE A 259 -9.41 -19.37 -0.05
N LEU A 260 -9.42 -20.25 0.94
CA LEU A 260 -8.35 -20.35 1.93
C LEU A 260 -7.17 -21.10 1.29
N PRO A 261 -5.93 -20.57 1.37
CA PRO A 261 -4.78 -21.37 0.99
C PRO A 261 -4.73 -22.60 1.90
N GLU A 262 -4.71 -23.79 1.30
CA GLU A 262 -4.51 -25.03 2.04
C GLU A 262 -3.33 -24.90 2.99
N VAL A 263 -3.60 -24.89 4.28
CA VAL A 263 -2.60 -25.10 5.30
C VAL A 263 -2.32 -26.60 5.29
N LYS A 264 -1.37 -27.04 4.48
CA LYS A 264 -0.83 -28.38 4.61
C LYS A 264 -0.16 -28.46 5.99
N THR A 265 -0.84 -29.08 6.93
CA THR A 265 -0.23 -29.63 8.12
C THR A 265 0.58 -30.84 7.63
N ASP A 266 1.88 -30.66 7.42
CA ASP A 266 2.81 -31.75 7.29
C ASP A 266 2.91 -32.41 8.67
N GLU A 267 2.36 -33.63 8.81
CA GLU A 267 2.75 -34.61 9.81
C GLU A 267 4.19 -35.10 9.57
#